data_d2784183a1b4c478a49d58f631c2b986
#
_entry.id   d2784183a1b4c478a49d58f631c2b986
#
_cell.length_a   1.000
_cell.length_b   1.000
_cell.length_c   1.000
_cell.angle_alpha   90.00
_cell.angle_beta   90.00
_cell.angle_gamma   90.00
#
_symmetry.space_group_name_H-M   'P 1'
#
loop_
_entity.id
_entity.type
_entity.pdbx_description
1 polymer ?
#
loop_
_entity_poly.entity_id
_entity_poly.type
_entity_poly.pdbx_seq_one_letter_code
_entity_poly.pdbx_strand_id
1 'polypeptide(L)'
;SDAIELKRGYDLPSYERREGPVPIVSSSGITGRHTEAKVKGPGVVIGRYGTLGEVHYITEDYWPLNTALYVRDFKGNCPRFISYFLRSLDFTAYSDKAAVPGLNRNDLHTARIVLPPLAEQYAIAHILGTLDDKIELNRRMNETLEAMARALFKSWFVDFDPVRAKAAG
;
A
#
# COMPACT_ATOMS: atom_id res chain seq x y z
N SER A 1 -2.94 23.93 -4.08
CA SER A 1 -2.82 22.72 -4.89
C SER A 1 -4.15 22.38 -5.55
N ASP A 2 -4.19 22.45 -6.87
CA ASP A 2 -5.44 22.28 -7.64
C ASP A 2 -5.66 20.81 -8.06
N ALA A 3 -4.65 19.97 -7.88
CA ALA A 3 -4.68 18.59 -8.33
C ALA A 3 -5.19 17.60 -7.28
N ILE A 4 -4.66 17.66 -6.06
CA ILE A 4 -5.06 16.81 -4.93
C ILE A 4 -4.92 17.56 -3.61
N GLU A 5 -5.63 17.13 -2.59
CA GLU A 5 -5.46 17.63 -1.23
C GLU A 5 -4.88 16.53 -0.34
N LEU A 6 -3.69 16.81 0.22
CA LEU A 6 -3.04 15.91 1.18
C LEU A 6 -3.39 16.30 2.61
N LYS A 7 -3.58 15.30 3.46
CA LYS A 7 -3.80 15.46 4.90
C LYS A 7 -2.93 14.46 5.67
N ARG A 8 -2.47 14.86 6.87
CA ARG A 8 -1.82 13.96 7.81
C ARG A 8 -2.83 12.94 8.33
N GLY A 9 -2.40 11.70 8.46
CA GLY A 9 -3.19 10.64 9.07
C GLY A 9 -3.46 10.86 10.56
N TYR A 10 -4.12 9.90 11.18
CA TYR A 10 -4.65 9.96 12.52
C TYR A 10 -3.78 9.16 13.49
N ASP A 11 -3.77 9.60 14.74
CA ASP A 11 -3.14 8.83 15.80
C ASP A 11 -3.99 7.59 16.12
N LEU A 12 -3.32 6.45 16.30
CA LEU A 12 -3.91 5.21 16.76
C LEU A 12 -2.85 4.42 17.54
N PRO A 13 -2.73 4.68 18.86
CA PRO A 13 -1.80 3.97 19.72
C PRO A 13 -2.06 2.45 19.69
N SER A 14 -1.00 1.66 19.94
CA SER A 14 -1.10 0.19 19.86
C SER A 14 -2.14 -0.41 20.82
N TYR A 15 -2.30 0.18 22.00
CA TYR A 15 -3.27 -0.28 23.01
C TYR A 15 -4.75 0.01 22.64
N GLU A 16 -5.00 0.92 21.68
CA GLU A 16 -6.35 1.20 21.17
C GLU A 16 -6.70 0.35 19.94
N ARG A 17 -5.73 -0.36 19.37
CA ARG A 17 -5.96 -1.20 18.20
C ARG A 17 -6.75 -2.43 18.59
N ARG A 18 -7.87 -2.64 17.90
CA ARG A 18 -8.74 -3.83 18.07
C ARG A 18 -8.66 -4.64 16.79
N GLU A 19 -8.53 -5.94 16.90
CA GLU A 19 -8.51 -6.82 15.74
C GLU A 19 -9.79 -6.71 14.91
N GLY A 20 -9.67 -6.49 13.61
CA GLY A 20 -10.78 -6.26 12.71
C GLY A 20 -10.37 -6.30 11.22
N PRO A 21 -11.30 -6.03 10.29
CA PRO A 21 -11.05 -6.16 8.86
C PRO A 21 -10.33 -4.95 8.24
N VAL A 22 -10.36 -3.79 8.88
CA VAL A 22 -9.89 -2.52 8.30
C VAL A 22 -8.36 -2.39 8.38
N PRO A 23 -7.64 -2.18 7.27
CA PRO A 23 -6.20 -2.02 7.30
C PRO A 23 -5.78 -0.71 7.98
N ILE A 24 -4.76 -0.82 8.81
CA ILE A 24 -4.01 0.32 9.37
C ILE A 24 -2.83 0.57 8.46
N VAL A 25 -2.75 1.77 7.87
CA VAL A 25 -1.73 2.11 6.88
C VAL A 25 -0.76 3.14 7.45
N SER A 26 0.51 2.76 7.56
CA SER A 26 1.63 3.61 7.98
C SER A 26 2.46 4.09 6.78
N SER A 27 3.60 4.72 7.05
CA SER A 27 4.59 5.07 6.02
C SER A 27 5.18 3.87 5.28
N SER A 28 5.22 2.70 5.92
CA SER A 28 5.74 1.45 5.33
C SER A 28 4.63 0.51 4.79
N GLY A 29 3.41 1.02 4.59
CA GLY A 29 2.27 0.24 4.13
C GLY A 29 1.36 -0.26 5.25
N ILE A 30 0.70 -1.39 5.00
CA ILE A 30 -0.23 -2.00 5.97
C ILE A 30 0.58 -2.61 7.12
N THR A 31 0.35 -2.09 8.34
CA THR A 31 1.06 -2.51 9.56
C THR A 31 0.17 -3.20 10.59
N GLY A 32 -1.07 -3.45 10.23
CA GLY A 32 -2.04 -4.13 11.09
C GLY A 32 -3.45 -3.93 10.60
N ARG A 33 -4.42 -4.38 11.40
CA ARG A 33 -5.84 -4.21 11.11
C ARG A 33 -6.59 -3.65 12.32
N HIS A 34 -7.74 -3.02 12.09
CA HIS A 34 -8.59 -2.39 13.10
C HIS A 34 -10.07 -2.60 12.81
N THR A 35 -10.92 -2.30 13.77
CA THR A 35 -12.39 -2.43 13.60
C THR A 35 -13.01 -1.25 12.87
N GLU A 36 -12.39 -0.07 12.92
CA GLU A 36 -12.95 1.17 12.38
C GLU A 36 -12.07 1.77 11.28
N ALA A 37 -12.70 2.31 10.23
CA ALA A 37 -12.03 3.11 9.21
C ALA A 37 -12.19 4.61 9.51
N LYS A 38 -11.19 5.40 9.14
CA LYS A 38 -11.26 6.88 9.16
C LYS A 38 -11.41 7.46 7.77
N VAL A 39 -11.06 6.71 6.73
CA VAL A 39 -11.10 7.16 5.34
C VAL A 39 -11.72 6.06 4.49
N LYS A 40 -12.62 6.46 3.59
CA LYS A 40 -13.20 5.56 2.60
C LYS A 40 -12.23 5.30 1.46
N GLY A 41 -12.18 4.05 1.03
CA GLY A 41 -11.45 3.66 -0.18
C GLY A 41 -12.20 3.97 -1.48
N PRO A 42 -11.51 3.97 -2.64
CA PRO A 42 -10.07 3.80 -2.74
C PRO A 42 -9.29 5.03 -2.31
N GLY A 43 -8.09 4.82 -1.77
CA GLY A 43 -7.24 5.90 -1.27
C GLY A 43 -5.77 5.76 -1.63
N VAL A 44 -5.03 6.85 -1.48
CA VAL A 44 -3.58 6.89 -1.67
C VAL A 44 -2.92 7.42 -0.42
N VAL A 45 -1.93 6.68 0.07
CA VAL A 45 -1.15 7.01 1.27
C VAL A 45 0.31 7.15 0.91
N ILE A 46 0.97 8.18 1.44
CA ILE A 46 2.39 8.51 1.18
C ILE A 46 3.14 8.47 2.49
N GLY A 47 4.27 7.77 2.53
CA GLY A 47 5.16 7.74 3.68
C GLY A 47 5.72 9.12 4.00
N ARG A 48 5.48 9.61 5.23
CA ARG A 48 5.93 10.91 5.69
C ARG A 48 7.23 10.83 6.49
N TYR A 49 7.40 9.80 7.30
CA TYR A 49 8.59 9.51 8.12
C TYR A 49 9.00 8.06 7.95
N GLY A 50 10.29 7.77 8.06
CA GLY A 50 10.85 6.43 7.90
C GLY A 50 11.03 6.09 6.41
N THR A 51 10.04 5.46 5.79
CA THR A 51 10.00 5.20 4.33
C THR A 51 9.43 6.42 3.60
N LEU A 52 10.29 7.42 3.42
CA LEU A 52 9.91 8.69 2.85
C LEU A 52 9.47 8.53 1.39
N GLY A 53 8.29 9.05 1.04
CA GLY A 53 7.80 9.06 -0.33
C GLY A 53 7.30 7.70 -0.87
N GLU A 54 7.29 6.63 -0.06
CA GLU A 54 6.66 5.39 -0.47
C GLU A 54 5.15 5.58 -0.61
N VAL A 55 4.60 5.17 -1.77
CA VAL A 55 3.19 5.40 -2.12
C VAL A 55 2.42 4.09 -2.13
N HIS A 56 1.37 4.02 -1.34
CA HIS A 56 0.48 2.87 -1.23
C HIS A 56 -0.91 3.20 -1.78
N TYR A 57 -1.43 2.37 -2.68
CA TYR A 57 -2.80 2.42 -3.16
C TYR A 57 -3.65 1.43 -2.37
N ILE A 58 -4.69 1.93 -1.70
CA ILE A 58 -5.57 1.14 -0.83
C ILE A 58 -6.96 1.09 -1.48
N THR A 59 -7.48 -0.10 -1.72
CA THR A 59 -8.77 -0.31 -2.41
C THR A 59 -9.97 -0.32 -1.46
N GLU A 60 -9.74 -0.69 -0.22
CA GLU A 60 -10.77 -0.80 0.84
C GLU A 60 -10.76 0.43 1.77
N ASP A 61 -11.76 0.56 2.62
CA ASP A 61 -11.78 1.56 3.68
C ASP A 61 -10.62 1.32 4.66
N TYR A 62 -9.98 2.39 5.14
CA TYR A 62 -8.72 2.26 5.88
C TYR A 62 -8.52 3.31 6.97
N TRP A 63 -7.55 3.04 7.85
CA TRP A 63 -7.07 3.99 8.85
C TRP A 63 -5.64 4.42 8.52
N PRO A 64 -5.41 5.63 7.97
CA PRO A 64 -4.05 6.15 7.76
C PRO A 64 -3.47 6.64 9.08
N LEU A 65 -2.26 6.17 9.45
CA LEU A 65 -1.56 6.61 10.65
C LEU A 65 -0.90 7.99 10.47
N ASN A 66 -0.65 8.66 11.59
CA ASN A 66 -0.01 9.96 11.67
C ASN A 66 1.41 10.04 11.07
N THR A 67 2.06 8.88 10.88
CA THR A 67 3.36 8.74 10.21
C THR A 67 3.28 8.88 8.69
N ALA A 68 2.07 8.93 8.14
CA ALA A 68 1.82 9.05 6.71
C ALA A 68 0.95 10.27 6.38
N LEU A 69 1.01 10.68 5.11
CA LEU A 69 0.04 11.58 4.47
C LEU A 69 -0.93 10.73 3.67
N TYR A 70 -2.19 11.15 3.56
CA TYR A 70 -3.15 10.52 2.65
C TYR A 70 -3.84 11.57 1.77
N VAL A 71 -4.28 11.16 0.61
CA VAL A 71 -5.06 12.03 -0.28
C VAL A 71 -6.49 12.11 0.28
N ARG A 72 -6.85 13.29 0.78
CA ARG A 72 -8.18 13.58 1.31
C ARG A 72 -9.19 13.84 0.19
N ASP A 73 -8.75 14.55 -0.85
CA ASP A 73 -9.57 14.92 -1.99
C ASP A 73 -8.74 14.81 -3.27
N PHE A 74 -9.24 14.04 -4.21
CA PHE A 74 -8.61 13.83 -5.52
C PHE A 74 -8.95 14.91 -6.55
N LYS A 75 -9.80 15.87 -6.22
CA LYS A 75 -10.22 16.97 -7.12
C LYS A 75 -10.73 16.49 -8.49
N GLY A 76 -11.42 15.36 -8.51
CA GLY A 76 -11.92 14.73 -9.73
C GLY A 76 -10.91 13.88 -10.51
N ASN A 77 -9.67 13.78 -10.05
CA ASN A 77 -8.66 12.92 -10.68
C ASN A 77 -8.87 11.44 -10.32
N CYS A 78 -8.41 10.54 -11.20
CA CYS A 78 -8.45 9.10 -10.99
C CYS A 78 -7.52 8.68 -9.84
N PRO A 79 -8.02 8.07 -8.74
CA PRO A 79 -7.19 7.72 -7.58
C PRO A 79 -6.04 6.76 -7.92
N ARG A 80 -6.28 5.75 -8.77
CA ARG A 80 -5.25 4.79 -9.19
C ARG A 80 -4.17 5.47 -10.04
N PHE A 81 -4.56 6.39 -10.94
CA PHE A 81 -3.59 7.20 -11.68
C PHE A 81 -2.75 8.07 -10.75
N ILE A 82 -3.37 8.76 -9.80
CA ILE A 82 -2.65 9.60 -8.81
C ILE A 82 -1.65 8.77 -8.01
N SER A 83 -1.93 7.51 -7.70
CA SER A 83 -0.95 6.65 -7.02
C SER A 83 0.31 6.42 -7.88
N TYR A 84 0.17 6.18 -9.18
CA TYR A 84 1.30 6.02 -10.10
C TYR A 84 2.05 7.32 -10.31
N PHE A 85 1.30 8.40 -10.50
CA PHE A 85 1.88 9.73 -10.65
C PHE A 85 2.74 10.11 -9.43
N LEU A 86 2.23 9.90 -8.22
CA LEU A 86 2.99 10.18 -7.00
C LEU A 86 4.22 9.29 -6.86
N ARG A 87 4.17 8.01 -7.27
CA ARG A 87 5.35 7.12 -7.30
C ARG A 87 6.45 7.61 -8.25
N SER A 88 6.11 8.38 -9.30
CA SER A 88 7.08 8.94 -10.24
C SER A 88 7.76 10.22 -9.75
N LEU A 89 7.29 10.81 -8.64
CA LEU A 89 7.86 12.03 -8.09
C LEU A 89 9.09 11.74 -7.23
N ASP A 90 10.10 12.60 -7.35
CA ASP A 90 11.23 12.61 -6.41
C ASP A 90 10.86 13.41 -5.15
N PHE A 91 10.50 12.69 -4.10
CA PHE A 91 10.15 13.29 -2.82
C PHE A 91 11.34 13.82 -2.03
N THR A 92 12.58 13.48 -2.40
CA THR A 92 13.78 13.95 -1.68
C THR A 92 13.92 15.46 -1.79
N ALA A 93 13.47 16.04 -2.91
CA ALA A 93 13.45 17.48 -3.13
C ALA A 93 12.51 18.25 -2.18
N TYR A 94 11.55 17.56 -1.58
CA TYR A 94 10.51 18.13 -0.68
C TYR A 94 10.69 17.69 0.77
N SER A 95 11.81 17.07 1.10
CA SER A 95 12.10 16.64 2.47
C SER A 95 12.86 17.72 3.25
N ASP A 96 12.50 17.91 4.52
CA ASP A 96 13.25 18.74 5.43
C ASP A 96 14.68 18.18 5.60
N LYS A 97 15.69 19.07 5.60
CA LYS A 97 17.09 18.73 5.85
C LYS A 97 17.39 18.48 7.35
N ALA A 98 16.41 17.99 8.09
CA ALA A 98 16.53 17.69 9.52
C ALA A 98 17.18 16.32 9.75
N ALA A 99 17.65 16.07 10.97
CA ALA A 99 18.23 14.79 11.38
C ALA A 99 17.27 13.59 11.17
N VAL A 100 15.95 13.83 11.18
CA VAL A 100 14.93 12.89 10.76
C VAL A 100 14.17 13.51 9.59
N PRO A 101 14.51 13.13 8.34
CA PRO A 101 13.83 13.65 7.16
C PRO A 101 12.33 13.37 7.19
N GLY A 102 11.53 14.38 6.88
CA GLY A 102 10.07 14.26 6.83
C GLY A 102 9.49 15.00 5.63
N LEU A 103 8.38 14.49 5.09
CA LEU A 103 7.63 15.21 4.05
C LEU A 103 6.72 16.25 4.68
N ASN A 104 6.91 17.50 4.26
CA ASN A 104 6.02 18.58 4.60
C ASN A 104 4.89 18.68 3.56
N ARG A 105 3.66 18.49 4.00
CA ARG A 105 2.46 18.63 3.16
C ARG A 105 2.42 19.96 2.39
N ASN A 106 2.82 21.04 3.03
CA ASN A 106 2.73 22.38 2.42
C ASN A 106 3.71 22.51 1.23
N ASP A 107 4.90 21.94 1.35
CA ASP A 107 5.91 21.98 0.28
C ASP A 107 5.43 21.15 -0.92
N LEU A 108 4.83 19.98 -0.67
CA LEU A 108 4.22 19.17 -1.73
C LEU A 108 3.07 19.91 -2.44
N HIS A 109 2.31 20.72 -1.73
CA HIS A 109 1.23 21.52 -2.33
C HIS A 109 1.74 22.69 -3.19
N THR A 110 3.01 23.08 -3.08
CA THR A 110 3.61 24.11 -3.96
C THR A 110 4.12 23.55 -5.28
N ALA A 111 4.24 22.23 -5.38
CA ALA A 111 4.72 21.58 -6.60
C ALA A 111 3.84 21.94 -7.81
N ARG A 112 4.48 22.42 -8.86
CA ARG A 112 3.82 22.66 -10.15
C ARG A 112 3.83 21.36 -10.94
N ILE A 113 2.66 20.81 -11.19
CA ILE A 113 2.47 19.55 -11.91
C ILE A 113 1.52 19.77 -13.07
N VAL A 114 1.73 19.02 -14.14
CA VAL A 114 0.81 18.93 -15.27
C VAL A 114 0.22 17.52 -15.26
N LEU A 115 -1.10 17.44 -15.19
CA LEU A 115 -1.82 16.18 -15.26
C LEU A 115 -2.50 16.06 -16.62
N PRO A 116 -2.53 14.86 -17.23
CA PRO A 116 -3.29 14.62 -18.44
C PRO A 116 -4.81 14.73 -18.18
N PRO A 117 -5.62 14.86 -19.22
CA PRO A 117 -7.06 14.80 -19.11
C PRO A 117 -7.55 13.51 -18.45
N LEU A 118 -8.71 13.55 -17.80
CA LEU A 118 -9.23 12.43 -17.01
C LEU A 118 -9.34 11.11 -17.81
N ALA A 119 -9.72 11.19 -19.08
CA ALA A 119 -9.79 10.00 -19.95
C ALA A 119 -8.43 9.31 -20.11
N GLU A 120 -7.35 10.09 -20.27
CA GLU A 120 -5.99 9.55 -20.34
C GLU A 120 -5.52 9.01 -18.99
N GLN A 121 -5.90 9.65 -17.88
CA GLN A 121 -5.63 9.14 -16.54
C GLN A 121 -6.21 7.72 -16.34
N TYR A 122 -7.45 7.51 -16.77
CA TYR A 122 -8.07 6.18 -16.72
C TYR A 122 -7.37 5.16 -17.62
N ALA A 123 -6.98 5.56 -18.84
CA ALA A 123 -6.25 4.68 -19.74
C ALA A 123 -4.89 4.26 -19.17
N ILE A 124 -4.11 5.21 -18.65
CA ILE A 124 -2.82 4.95 -17.98
C ILE A 124 -3.03 4.05 -16.75
N ALA A 125 -3.99 4.39 -15.91
CA ALA A 125 -4.30 3.62 -14.71
C ALA A 125 -4.73 2.19 -15.03
N HIS A 126 -5.45 1.97 -16.13
CA HIS A 126 -5.85 0.63 -16.58
C HIS A 126 -4.64 -0.20 -17.01
N ILE A 127 -3.76 0.36 -17.85
CA ILE A 127 -2.57 -0.34 -18.35
C ILE A 127 -1.66 -0.71 -17.18
N LEU A 128 -1.23 0.28 -16.38
CA LEU A 128 -0.33 0.05 -15.26
C LEU A 128 -0.96 -0.84 -14.19
N GLY A 129 -2.25 -0.66 -13.95
CA GLY A 129 -3.00 -1.46 -13.01
C GLY A 129 -3.09 -2.93 -13.42
N THR A 130 -3.27 -3.23 -14.69
CA THR A 130 -3.27 -4.61 -15.19
C THR A 130 -1.90 -5.27 -14.98
N LEU A 131 -0.81 -4.53 -15.11
CA LEU A 131 0.54 -5.03 -14.82
C LEU A 131 0.73 -5.30 -13.32
N ASP A 132 0.33 -4.39 -12.45
CA ASP A 132 0.38 -4.59 -11.00
C ASP A 132 -0.45 -5.80 -10.56
N ASP A 133 -1.67 -5.94 -11.08
CA ASP A 133 -2.56 -7.06 -10.77
C ASP A 133 -1.94 -8.41 -11.21
N LYS A 134 -1.22 -8.43 -12.36
CA LYS A 134 -0.49 -9.61 -12.83
C LYS A 134 0.74 -9.93 -11.96
N ILE A 135 1.48 -8.92 -11.53
CA ILE A 135 2.62 -9.09 -10.61
C ILE A 135 2.12 -9.70 -9.28
N GLU A 136 1.04 -9.16 -8.73
CA GLU A 136 0.47 -9.66 -7.48
C GLU A 136 -0.07 -11.10 -7.63
N LEU A 137 -0.72 -11.41 -8.75
CA LEU A 137 -1.16 -12.78 -9.04
C LEU A 137 0.02 -13.76 -9.10
N ASN A 138 1.10 -13.40 -9.80
CA ASN A 138 2.30 -14.22 -9.89
C ASN A 138 2.95 -14.42 -8.51
N ARG A 139 2.98 -13.37 -7.67
CA ARG A 139 3.50 -13.46 -6.31
C ARG A 139 2.71 -14.48 -5.47
N ARG A 140 1.39 -14.39 -5.49
CA ARG A 140 0.51 -15.35 -4.78
C ARG A 140 0.65 -16.78 -5.31
N MET A 141 0.80 -16.94 -6.62
CA MET A 141 1.08 -18.26 -7.21
C MET A 141 2.40 -18.84 -6.68
N ASN A 142 3.47 -18.04 -6.64
CA ASN A 142 4.75 -18.48 -6.11
C ASN A 142 4.66 -18.88 -4.64
N GLU A 143 4.01 -18.06 -3.80
CA GLU A 143 3.78 -18.38 -2.38
C GLU A 143 3.00 -19.70 -2.21
N THR A 144 1.99 -19.94 -3.05
CA THR A 144 1.21 -21.19 -3.04
C THR A 144 2.07 -22.38 -3.46
N LEU A 145 2.84 -22.26 -4.55
CA LEU A 145 3.72 -23.31 -5.03
C LEU A 145 4.82 -23.67 -4.02
N GLU A 146 5.41 -22.66 -3.37
CA GLU A 146 6.36 -22.89 -2.28
C GLU A 146 5.72 -23.62 -1.09
N ALA A 147 4.51 -23.21 -0.70
CA ALA A 147 3.79 -23.88 0.39
C ALA A 147 3.49 -25.35 0.06
N MET A 148 3.08 -25.64 -1.19
CA MET A 148 2.85 -26.98 -1.67
C MET A 148 4.15 -27.82 -1.68
N ALA A 149 5.25 -27.25 -2.19
CA ALA A 149 6.54 -27.92 -2.21
C ALA A 149 7.04 -28.25 -0.79
N ARG A 150 6.91 -27.28 0.15
CA ARG A 150 7.25 -27.48 1.56
C ARG A 150 6.39 -28.56 2.22
N ALA A 151 5.09 -28.59 1.93
CA ALA A 151 4.18 -29.60 2.47
C ALA A 151 4.53 -31.00 1.95
N LEU A 152 4.79 -31.16 0.65
CA LEU A 152 5.22 -32.42 0.05
C LEU A 152 6.57 -32.88 0.63
N PHE A 153 7.54 -31.98 0.72
CA PHE A 153 8.84 -32.31 1.30
C PHE A 153 8.71 -32.78 2.75
N LYS A 154 7.90 -32.06 3.54
CA LYS A 154 7.66 -32.44 4.93
C LYS A 154 7.00 -33.81 5.03
N SER A 155 5.93 -34.07 4.28
CA SER A 155 5.22 -35.35 4.28
C SER A 155 6.13 -36.51 3.88
N TRP A 156 6.96 -36.35 2.84
CA TRP A 156 7.78 -37.44 2.27
C TRP A 156 9.07 -37.67 3.02
N PHE A 157 9.75 -36.62 3.47
CA PHE A 157 11.12 -36.70 3.97
C PHE A 157 11.27 -36.40 5.48
N VAL A 158 10.24 -35.84 6.11
CA VAL A 158 10.25 -35.58 7.55
C VAL A 158 9.27 -36.48 8.28
N ASP A 159 8.02 -36.52 7.84
CA ASP A 159 6.95 -37.27 8.49
C ASP A 159 6.89 -38.72 7.97
N PHE A 160 7.48 -39.01 6.80
CA PHE A 160 7.49 -40.31 6.11
C PHE A 160 6.09 -40.90 5.90
N ASP A 161 5.09 -40.05 5.59
CA ASP A 161 3.71 -40.45 5.43
C ASP A 161 3.50 -41.56 4.37
N PRO A 162 4.15 -41.54 3.18
CA PRO A 162 4.02 -42.61 2.20
C PRO A 162 4.55 -43.97 2.71
N VAL A 163 5.62 -43.93 3.50
CA VAL A 163 6.21 -45.16 4.10
C VAL A 163 5.29 -45.70 5.17
N ARG A 164 4.75 -44.85 6.03
CA ARG A 164 3.77 -45.21 7.07
C ARG A 164 2.48 -45.78 6.47
N ALA A 165 1.95 -45.12 5.42
CA ALA A 165 0.78 -45.62 4.71
C ALA A 165 0.99 -46.99 4.13
N LYS A 166 2.17 -47.25 3.50
CA LYS A 166 2.54 -48.57 2.96
C LYS A 166 2.70 -49.62 4.04
N ALA A 167 3.19 -49.27 5.22
CA ALA A 167 3.38 -50.20 6.33
C ALA A 167 2.05 -50.54 7.06
N ALA A 168 1.05 -49.68 6.93
CA ALA A 168 -0.28 -49.93 7.54
C ALA A 168 -1.24 -50.76 6.67
N GLY A 169 -0.84 -51.14 5.45
CA GLY A 169 -1.62 -51.94 4.50
C GLY A 169 -2.31 -51.04 3.49
#